data_fbf66f301395a197ddef335db10b6697
#
_entry.id   fbf66f301395a197ddef335db10b6697
#
_cell.length_a   1.000
_cell.length_b   1.000
_cell.length_c   1.000
_cell.angle_alpha   90.00
_cell.angle_beta   90.00
_cell.angle_gamma   90.00
#
_symmetry.space_group_name_H-M   'P 1'
#
loop_
_entity.id
_entity.type
_entity.pdbx_description
1 polymer ?
#
loop_
_entity_poly.entity_id
_entity_poly.type
_entity_poly.pdbx_seq_one_letter_code
_entity_poly.pdbx_strand_id
1 'polypeptide(L)'
;MMKTRKLNLKNNLYKSAFILSLIAVFSFVNIQPASAHCDSFDGPALLDAAKALETNNVDLILKWINTDMEAEVVALFHKTYSLRNGDKEIYEIVKKHFYETFIRLHREIEGASFTGLKPAGTTAHITVMSDKALNTGDFASLLTALNKHINGQLQEKFDKTAALYEVKDNSVEEGRQFVNAYVDYTHSVEAVHDLLVGGGAHQH
;
A
#
# COMPACT_ATOMS: atom_id res chain seq x y z
N MET A 1 41.80 -27.67 -31.45
CA MET A 1 40.48 -27.10 -31.71
C MET A 1 39.53 -27.21 -30.52
N MET A 2 40.02 -27.03 -29.27
CA MET A 2 39.21 -27.19 -28.04
C MET A 2 39.19 -25.95 -27.12
N LYS A 3 39.80 -24.81 -27.50
CA LYS A 3 39.92 -23.64 -26.62
C LYS A 3 38.77 -22.63 -26.73
N THR A 4 38.04 -22.61 -27.85
CA THR A 4 36.97 -21.64 -28.11
C THR A 4 35.64 -21.98 -27.43
N ARG A 5 35.37 -23.26 -27.15
CA ARG A 5 34.10 -23.73 -26.55
C ARG A 5 33.98 -23.35 -25.06
N LYS A 6 35.11 -23.32 -24.34
CA LYS A 6 35.10 -22.95 -22.88
C LYS A 6 34.88 -21.47 -22.61
N LEU A 7 35.31 -20.58 -23.52
CA LEU A 7 35.09 -19.11 -23.37
C LEU A 7 33.63 -18.72 -23.55
N ASN A 8 32.93 -19.34 -24.51
CA ASN A 8 31.52 -19.07 -24.75
C ASN A 8 30.61 -19.58 -23.62
N LEU A 9 30.97 -20.68 -22.97
CA LEU A 9 30.20 -21.22 -21.84
C LEU A 9 30.26 -20.30 -20.62
N LYS A 10 31.45 -19.74 -20.29
CA LYS A 10 31.63 -18.78 -19.20
C LYS A 10 30.87 -17.48 -19.46
N ASN A 11 30.97 -16.94 -20.68
CA ASN A 11 30.24 -15.70 -21.04
C ASN A 11 28.71 -15.88 -20.97
N ASN A 12 28.20 -17.04 -21.34
CA ASN A 12 26.76 -17.33 -21.23
C ASN A 12 26.34 -17.54 -19.77
N LEU A 13 27.20 -18.11 -18.92
CA LEU A 13 26.93 -18.26 -17.48
C LEU A 13 26.85 -16.91 -16.78
N TYR A 14 27.75 -15.96 -17.08
CA TYR A 14 27.72 -14.61 -16.53
C TYR A 14 26.50 -13.81 -17.02
N LYS A 15 26.11 -13.96 -18.30
CA LYS A 15 24.89 -13.34 -18.83
C LYS A 15 23.62 -13.88 -18.15
N SER A 16 23.53 -15.19 -17.94
CA SER A 16 22.41 -15.82 -17.25
C SER A 16 22.37 -15.43 -15.76
N ALA A 17 23.51 -15.38 -15.07
CA ALA A 17 23.59 -14.92 -13.69
C ALA A 17 23.23 -13.44 -13.54
N PHE A 18 23.61 -12.58 -14.49
CA PHE A 18 23.25 -11.17 -14.51
C PHE A 18 21.75 -10.95 -14.75
N ILE A 19 21.14 -11.71 -15.67
CA ILE A 19 19.70 -11.68 -15.95
C ILE A 19 18.91 -12.18 -14.73
N LEU A 20 19.32 -13.26 -14.06
CA LEU A 20 18.71 -13.75 -12.83
C LEU A 20 18.84 -12.75 -11.67
N SER A 21 19.97 -12.06 -11.56
CA SER A 21 20.19 -10.99 -10.58
C SER A 21 19.28 -9.79 -10.86
N LEU A 22 19.10 -9.41 -12.12
CA LEU A 22 18.18 -8.31 -12.51
C LEU A 22 16.73 -8.67 -12.20
N ILE A 23 16.30 -9.90 -12.48
CA ILE A 23 14.93 -10.38 -12.16
C ILE A 23 14.72 -10.40 -10.64
N ALA A 24 15.70 -10.85 -9.86
CA ALA A 24 15.63 -10.82 -8.40
C ALA A 24 15.50 -9.38 -7.84
N VAL A 25 16.23 -8.43 -8.41
CA VAL A 25 16.13 -7.00 -8.00
C VAL A 25 14.77 -6.40 -8.37
N PHE A 26 14.22 -6.73 -9.54
CA PHE A 26 12.87 -6.27 -9.93
C PHE A 26 11.73 -6.90 -9.11
N SER A 27 11.92 -8.11 -8.58
CA SER A 27 10.92 -8.77 -7.74
C SER A 27 10.76 -8.12 -6.35
N PHE A 28 11.70 -7.28 -5.92
CA PHE A 28 11.64 -6.56 -4.63
C PHE A 28 11.06 -5.15 -4.71
N VAL A 29 10.71 -4.63 -5.90
CA VAL A 29 10.40 -3.19 -6.07
C VAL A 29 8.90 -2.85 -5.97
N ASN A 30 7.99 -3.82 -5.87
CA ASN A 30 6.56 -3.52 -5.88
C ASN A 30 5.73 -4.22 -4.80
N ILE A 31 6.22 -4.29 -3.57
CA ILE A 31 5.30 -4.49 -2.45
C ILE A 31 5.03 -3.10 -1.85
N GLN A 32 4.16 -2.35 -2.47
CA GLN A 32 3.49 -1.24 -1.79
C GLN A 32 2.64 -1.88 -0.70
N PRO A 33 2.91 -1.64 0.58
CA PRO A 33 1.97 -2.05 1.61
C PRO A 33 0.72 -1.18 1.47
N ALA A 34 -0.29 -1.71 0.81
CA ALA A 34 -1.58 -1.02 0.63
C ALA A 34 -2.36 -0.94 1.94
N SER A 35 -1.73 -0.76 3.08
CA SER A 35 -2.48 -0.51 4.31
C SER A 35 -1.62 -0.18 5.53
N ALA A 36 -0.78 0.83 5.43
CA ALA A 36 -0.23 1.49 6.63
C ALA A 36 -1.28 2.28 7.42
N HIS A 37 -2.53 2.34 6.93
CA HIS A 37 -3.59 3.18 7.48
C HIS A 37 -4.09 2.69 8.85
N CYS A 38 -4.52 1.43 8.95
CA CYS A 38 -4.98 0.87 10.21
C CYS A 38 -3.84 0.61 11.21
N ASP A 39 -2.61 0.43 10.69
CA ASP A 39 -1.39 0.20 11.50
C ASP A 39 -0.79 1.50 12.04
N SER A 40 -1.24 2.67 11.60
CA SER A 40 -0.72 3.97 12.02
C SER A 40 -1.36 4.43 13.32
N PHE A 41 -0.58 5.09 14.18
CA PHE A 41 -1.09 5.65 15.44
C PHE A 41 -2.19 6.71 15.28
N ASP A 42 -2.31 7.32 14.10
CA ASP A 42 -3.40 8.22 13.70
C ASP A 42 -4.45 7.54 12.82
N GLY A 43 -4.33 6.22 12.61
CA GLY A 43 -5.31 5.44 11.86
C GLY A 43 -6.55 5.09 12.68
N PRO A 44 -7.68 4.79 12.03
CA PRO A 44 -8.98 4.66 12.69
C PRO A 44 -9.03 3.51 13.70
N ALA A 45 -8.38 2.38 13.43
CA ALA A 45 -8.38 1.24 14.34
C ALA A 45 -7.61 1.56 15.64
N LEU A 46 -6.43 2.19 15.55
CA LEU A 46 -5.66 2.57 16.74
C LEU A 46 -6.27 3.75 17.50
N LEU A 47 -6.95 4.69 16.82
CA LEU A 47 -7.71 5.74 17.48
C LEU A 47 -8.88 5.15 18.28
N ASP A 48 -9.58 4.16 17.73
CA ASP A 48 -10.63 3.46 18.48
C ASP A 48 -10.06 2.64 19.63
N ALA A 49 -8.89 2.01 19.48
CA ALA A 49 -8.23 1.27 20.55
C ALA A 49 -7.75 2.19 21.69
N ALA A 50 -7.23 3.37 21.36
CA ALA A 50 -6.88 4.38 22.35
C ALA A 50 -8.12 4.86 23.12
N LYS A 51 -9.19 5.21 22.41
CA LYS A 51 -10.47 5.61 22.99
C LYS A 51 -11.10 4.51 23.84
N ALA A 52 -11.01 3.24 23.41
CA ALA A 52 -11.49 2.10 24.18
C ALA A 52 -10.79 2.02 25.54
N LEU A 53 -9.46 2.15 25.58
CA LEU A 53 -8.69 2.19 26.83
C LEU A 53 -9.01 3.42 27.68
N GLU A 54 -9.23 4.58 27.07
CA GLU A 54 -9.59 5.80 27.78
C GLU A 54 -10.95 5.67 28.47
N THR A 55 -11.95 5.13 27.74
CA THR A 55 -13.35 5.05 28.18
C THR A 55 -13.72 3.73 28.86
N ASN A 56 -12.80 2.77 28.97
CA ASN A 56 -13.06 1.39 29.40
C ASN A 56 -14.18 0.71 28.60
N ASN A 57 -14.18 0.89 27.29
CA ASN A 57 -15.21 0.35 26.43
C ASN A 57 -14.57 -0.50 25.30
N VAL A 58 -14.50 -1.81 25.52
CA VAL A 58 -13.90 -2.75 24.55
C VAL A 58 -14.72 -2.88 23.27
N ASP A 59 -16.02 -2.62 23.29
CA ASP A 59 -16.90 -2.76 22.11
C ASP A 59 -16.49 -1.87 20.95
N LEU A 60 -15.78 -0.77 21.23
CA LEU A 60 -15.28 0.14 20.18
C LEU A 60 -14.32 -0.53 19.20
N ILE A 61 -13.65 -1.59 19.63
CA ILE A 61 -12.63 -2.29 18.81
C ILE A 61 -13.11 -3.62 18.22
N LEU A 62 -14.20 -4.20 18.73
CA LEU A 62 -14.66 -5.52 18.26
C LEU A 62 -15.08 -5.51 16.79
N LYS A 63 -15.55 -4.38 16.26
CA LYS A 63 -15.88 -4.22 14.84
C LYS A 63 -14.69 -4.36 13.88
N TRP A 64 -13.47 -4.30 14.40
CA TRP A 64 -12.23 -4.40 13.62
C TRP A 64 -11.67 -5.83 13.54
N ILE A 65 -12.28 -6.79 14.21
CA ILE A 65 -11.84 -8.19 14.29
C ILE A 65 -12.99 -9.15 14.11
N ASN A 66 -12.69 -10.41 13.80
CA ASN A 66 -13.68 -11.47 13.73
C ASN A 66 -14.05 -11.97 15.14
N THR A 67 -15.25 -12.54 15.28
CA THR A 67 -15.80 -13.04 16.55
C THR A 67 -14.93 -14.11 17.20
N ASP A 68 -14.25 -14.94 16.44
CA ASP A 68 -13.33 -15.97 16.94
C ASP A 68 -12.06 -15.40 17.59
N MET A 69 -11.71 -14.15 17.27
CA MET A 69 -10.56 -13.44 17.83
C MET A 69 -10.91 -12.58 19.05
N GLU A 70 -12.19 -12.34 19.31
CA GLU A 70 -12.66 -11.43 20.38
C GLU A 70 -12.14 -11.83 21.76
N ALA A 71 -12.16 -13.13 22.09
CA ALA A 71 -11.76 -13.60 23.40
C ALA A 71 -10.32 -13.23 23.77
N GLU A 72 -9.39 -13.31 22.80
CA GLU A 72 -7.98 -12.91 22.99
C GLU A 72 -7.87 -11.40 23.22
N VAL A 73 -8.52 -10.61 22.37
CA VAL A 73 -8.45 -9.15 22.43
C VAL A 73 -9.11 -8.60 23.69
N VAL A 74 -10.27 -9.11 24.06
CA VAL A 74 -11.01 -8.71 25.29
C VAL A 74 -10.20 -9.02 26.54
N ALA A 75 -9.62 -10.22 26.64
CA ALA A 75 -8.79 -10.58 27.78
C ALA A 75 -7.56 -9.66 27.91
N LEU A 76 -6.89 -9.37 26.79
CA LEU A 76 -5.72 -8.50 26.77
C LEU A 76 -6.10 -7.04 27.05
N PHE A 77 -7.25 -6.58 26.53
CA PHE A 77 -7.80 -5.24 26.81
C PHE A 77 -8.02 -5.04 28.32
N HIS A 78 -8.75 -5.93 28.98
CA HIS A 78 -9.00 -5.82 30.42
C HIS A 78 -7.73 -5.88 31.24
N LYS A 79 -6.77 -6.72 30.87
CA LYS A 79 -5.45 -6.78 31.49
C LYS A 79 -4.72 -5.45 31.36
N THR A 80 -4.68 -4.89 30.15
CA THR A 80 -4.05 -3.60 29.87
C THR A 80 -4.71 -2.48 30.67
N TYR A 81 -6.05 -2.42 30.63
CA TYR A 81 -6.82 -1.41 31.35
C TYR A 81 -6.59 -1.47 32.86
N SER A 82 -6.49 -2.65 33.44
CA SER A 82 -6.25 -2.83 34.89
C SER A 82 -4.92 -2.25 35.36
N LEU A 83 -3.93 -2.11 34.48
CA LEU A 83 -2.60 -1.60 34.80
C LEU A 83 -2.45 -0.10 34.62
N ARG A 84 -3.48 0.62 34.12
CA ARG A 84 -3.40 2.04 33.75
C ARG A 84 -2.98 3.00 34.86
N ASN A 85 -3.27 2.65 36.13
CA ASN A 85 -2.97 3.45 37.32
C ASN A 85 -1.72 2.95 38.08
N GLY A 86 -1.01 1.93 37.51
CA GLY A 86 0.20 1.38 38.08
C GLY A 86 1.47 2.10 37.61
N ASP A 87 2.54 1.34 37.52
CA ASP A 87 3.80 1.83 36.96
C ASP A 87 3.62 2.25 35.51
N LYS A 88 4.02 3.47 35.19
CA LYS A 88 3.81 4.08 33.86
C LYS A 88 4.60 3.35 32.76
N GLU A 89 5.81 2.93 33.05
CA GLU A 89 6.66 2.24 32.07
C GLU A 89 6.09 0.86 31.75
N ILE A 90 5.68 0.12 32.76
CA ILE A 90 4.99 -1.17 32.59
C ILE A 90 3.69 -0.99 31.80
N TYR A 91 2.90 0.03 32.12
CA TYR A 91 1.66 0.31 31.38
C TYR A 91 1.92 0.59 29.90
N GLU A 92 2.89 1.40 29.54
CA GLU A 92 3.23 1.70 28.15
C GLU A 92 3.68 0.44 27.38
N ILE A 93 4.46 -0.44 28.02
CA ILE A 93 4.87 -1.72 27.42
C ILE A 93 3.65 -2.61 27.14
N VAL A 94 2.77 -2.77 28.11
CA VAL A 94 1.56 -3.62 27.95
C VAL A 94 0.56 -3.00 26.97
N LYS A 95 0.39 -1.69 26.98
CA LYS A 95 -0.46 -0.96 26.02
C LYS A 95 0.05 -1.14 24.59
N LYS A 96 1.37 -1.04 24.37
CA LYS A 96 1.98 -1.30 23.07
C LYS A 96 1.72 -2.74 22.63
N HIS A 97 1.91 -3.72 23.51
CA HIS A 97 1.62 -5.12 23.21
C HIS A 97 0.15 -5.35 22.84
N PHE A 98 -0.78 -4.69 23.54
CA PHE A 98 -2.20 -4.72 23.21
C PHE A 98 -2.47 -4.16 21.81
N TYR A 99 -1.92 -3.00 21.45
CA TYR A 99 -2.06 -2.41 20.13
C TYR A 99 -1.50 -3.30 19.02
N GLU A 100 -0.30 -3.85 19.23
CA GLU A 100 0.35 -4.74 18.27
C GLU A 100 -0.46 -6.04 18.05
N THR A 101 -1.00 -6.63 19.12
CA THR A 101 -1.84 -7.83 19.05
C THR A 101 -3.14 -7.53 18.32
N PHE A 102 -3.83 -6.45 18.69
CA PHE A 102 -5.08 -6.05 18.07
C PHE A 102 -4.93 -5.78 16.57
N ILE A 103 -3.93 -5.00 16.17
CA ILE A 103 -3.68 -4.70 14.77
C ILE A 103 -3.20 -5.94 14.00
N ARG A 104 -2.41 -6.81 14.61
CA ARG A 104 -2.01 -8.09 13.98
C ARG A 104 -3.25 -8.92 13.60
N LEU A 105 -4.20 -9.07 14.52
CA LEU A 105 -5.45 -9.81 14.29
C LEU A 105 -6.33 -9.12 13.24
N HIS A 106 -6.44 -7.79 13.29
CA HIS A 106 -7.13 -7.02 12.25
C HIS A 106 -6.50 -7.26 10.86
N ARG A 107 -5.17 -7.23 10.73
CA ARG A 107 -4.46 -7.48 9.47
C ARG A 107 -4.64 -8.91 8.96
N GLU A 108 -4.78 -9.88 9.85
CA GLU A 108 -5.04 -11.28 9.50
C GLU A 108 -6.38 -11.44 8.76
N ILE A 109 -7.42 -10.69 9.17
CA ILE A 109 -8.72 -10.67 8.48
C ILE A 109 -8.62 -10.10 7.07
N GLU A 110 -7.75 -9.10 6.87
CA GLU A 110 -7.50 -8.51 5.57
C GLU A 110 -6.61 -9.40 4.66
N GLY A 111 -6.17 -10.57 5.14
CA GLY A 111 -5.21 -11.42 4.43
C GLY A 111 -3.84 -10.77 4.27
N ALA A 112 -3.51 -9.80 5.11
CA ALA A 112 -2.31 -8.98 4.99
C ALA A 112 -1.34 -9.18 6.16
N SER A 113 -0.03 -9.10 5.88
CA SER A 113 0.99 -9.27 6.91
C SER A 113 1.08 -8.05 7.83
N PHE A 114 1.15 -8.28 9.14
CA PHE A 114 1.49 -7.25 10.11
C PHE A 114 3.00 -7.00 10.10
N THR A 115 3.40 -5.77 9.85
CA THR A 115 4.81 -5.35 9.77
C THR A 115 5.22 -4.37 10.89
N GLY A 116 4.42 -4.34 11.97
CA GLY A 116 4.60 -3.44 13.10
C GLY A 116 3.75 -2.17 12.99
N LEU A 117 3.52 -1.51 14.14
CA LEU A 117 2.82 -0.22 14.19
C LEU A 117 3.63 0.86 13.48
N LYS A 118 2.95 1.78 12.83
CA LYS A 118 3.54 2.88 12.05
C LYS A 118 3.38 4.21 12.79
N PRO A 119 4.37 5.10 12.69
CA PRO A 119 4.23 6.46 13.21
C PRO A 119 3.03 7.19 12.60
N ALA A 120 2.45 8.10 13.36
CA ALA A 120 1.44 9.03 12.83
C ALA A 120 1.99 9.81 11.63
N GLY A 121 1.12 10.12 10.66
CA GLY A 121 1.49 10.85 9.43
C GLY A 121 2.13 9.99 8.34
N THR A 122 2.18 8.67 8.48
CA THR A 122 2.68 7.76 7.43
C THR A 122 1.62 7.33 6.43
N THR A 123 0.35 7.60 6.72
CA THR A 123 -0.78 7.28 5.83
C THR A 123 -0.76 8.15 4.57
N ALA A 124 -1.04 7.55 3.41
CA ALA A 124 -1.11 8.27 2.15
C ALA A 124 -2.17 9.39 2.22
N HIS A 125 -1.84 10.58 1.69
CA HIS A 125 -2.70 11.77 1.78
C HIS A 125 -4.13 11.51 1.24
N ILE A 126 -4.27 10.75 0.16
CA ILE A 126 -5.57 10.43 -0.41
C ILE A 126 -6.44 9.59 0.54
N THR A 127 -5.82 8.69 1.32
CA THR A 127 -6.51 7.87 2.33
C THR A 127 -6.98 8.75 3.50
N VAL A 128 -6.14 9.67 3.96
CA VAL A 128 -6.52 10.67 4.99
C VAL A 128 -7.70 11.53 4.50
N MET A 129 -7.69 11.91 3.21
CA MET A 129 -8.83 12.64 2.63
C MET A 129 -10.10 11.79 2.55
N SER A 130 -9.99 10.48 2.33
CA SER A 130 -11.13 9.56 2.34
C SER A 130 -11.77 9.47 3.71
N ASP A 131 -10.99 9.34 4.78
CA ASP A 131 -11.49 9.35 6.16
C ASP A 131 -12.15 10.70 6.50
N LYS A 132 -11.51 11.80 6.11
CA LYS A 132 -12.08 13.13 6.32
C LYS A 132 -13.42 13.27 5.60
N ALA A 133 -13.53 12.79 4.37
CA ALA A 133 -14.77 12.82 3.60
C ALA A 133 -15.90 12.05 4.31
N LEU A 134 -15.60 10.85 4.85
CA LEU A 134 -16.56 10.07 5.65
C LEU A 134 -16.96 10.80 6.94
N ASN A 135 -16.02 11.38 7.64
CA ASN A 135 -16.26 12.08 8.92
C ASN A 135 -17.04 13.37 8.75
N THR A 136 -16.87 14.09 7.63
CA THR A 136 -17.48 15.41 7.39
C THR A 136 -18.67 15.38 6.43
N GLY A 137 -18.84 14.29 5.68
CA GLY A 137 -19.79 14.20 4.55
C GLY A 137 -19.32 14.95 3.29
N ASP A 138 -18.10 15.52 3.27
CA ASP A 138 -17.55 16.27 2.12
C ASP A 138 -16.84 15.36 1.13
N PHE A 139 -17.61 14.56 0.40
CA PHE A 139 -17.09 13.73 -0.68
C PHE A 139 -16.63 14.56 -1.90
N ALA A 140 -17.20 15.75 -2.11
CA ALA A 140 -16.89 16.59 -3.27
C ALA A 140 -15.42 17.03 -3.29
N SER A 141 -14.86 17.39 -2.14
CA SER A 141 -13.43 17.74 -2.01
C SER A 141 -12.51 16.57 -2.33
N LEU A 142 -12.82 15.35 -1.86
CA LEU A 142 -12.08 14.14 -2.18
C LEU A 142 -12.12 13.85 -3.69
N LEU A 143 -13.32 13.87 -4.29
CA LEU A 143 -13.50 13.62 -5.71
C LEU A 143 -12.76 14.64 -6.58
N THR A 144 -12.77 15.91 -6.18
CA THR A 144 -12.03 16.98 -6.87
C THR A 144 -10.52 16.72 -6.85
N ALA A 145 -9.97 16.34 -5.70
CA ALA A 145 -8.55 16.03 -5.55
C ALA A 145 -8.15 14.81 -6.40
N LEU A 146 -8.96 13.74 -6.37
CA LEU A 146 -8.75 12.53 -7.15
C LEU A 146 -8.78 12.80 -8.65
N ASN A 147 -9.81 13.51 -9.14
CA ASN A 147 -9.95 13.88 -10.54
C ASN A 147 -8.78 14.76 -11.01
N LYS A 148 -8.35 15.72 -10.19
CA LYS A 148 -7.19 16.56 -10.51
C LYS A 148 -5.93 15.72 -10.70
N HIS A 149 -5.71 14.72 -9.83
CA HIS A 149 -4.56 13.83 -9.92
C HIS A 149 -4.61 12.96 -11.18
N ILE A 150 -5.75 12.32 -11.45
CA ILE A 150 -5.97 11.49 -12.65
C ILE A 150 -5.75 12.32 -13.91
N ASN A 151 -6.42 13.48 -14.01
CA ASN A 151 -6.33 14.35 -15.18
C ASN A 151 -4.88 14.81 -15.42
N GLY A 152 -4.15 15.20 -14.35
CA GLY A 152 -2.76 15.63 -14.46
C GLY A 152 -1.85 14.53 -14.99
N GLN A 153 -1.98 13.31 -14.48
CA GLN A 153 -1.15 12.17 -14.91
C GLN A 153 -1.45 11.72 -16.34
N LEU A 154 -2.72 11.65 -16.71
CA LEU A 154 -3.10 11.27 -18.08
C LEU A 154 -2.74 12.36 -19.10
N GLN A 155 -2.88 13.65 -18.75
CA GLN A 155 -2.52 14.75 -19.61
C GLN A 155 -1.00 14.76 -19.88
N GLU A 156 -0.17 14.59 -18.85
CA GLU A 156 1.29 14.53 -19.00
C GLU A 156 1.73 13.41 -19.96
N LYS A 157 1.13 12.21 -19.79
CA LYS A 157 1.43 11.07 -20.68
C LYS A 157 0.94 11.29 -22.10
N PHE A 158 -0.23 11.89 -22.26
CA PHE A 158 -0.77 12.25 -23.56
C PHE A 158 0.13 13.27 -24.27
N ASP A 159 0.51 14.37 -23.61
CA ASP A 159 1.33 15.43 -24.19
C ASP A 159 2.70 14.91 -24.64
N LYS A 160 3.33 14.06 -23.83
CA LYS A 160 4.58 13.38 -24.19
C LYS A 160 4.40 12.50 -25.43
N THR A 161 3.34 11.71 -25.47
CA THR A 161 3.04 10.81 -26.58
C THR A 161 2.74 11.59 -27.86
N ALA A 162 1.94 12.66 -27.76
CA ALA A 162 1.59 13.54 -28.88
C ALA A 162 2.83 14.22 -29.48
N ALA A 163 3.75 14.72 -28.63
CA ALA A 163 5.00 15.30 -29.11
C ALA A 163 5.87 14.29 -29.87
N LEU A 164 5.95 13.05 -29.40
CA LEU A 164 6.71 12.00 -30.06
C LEU A 164 6.01 11.47 -31.32
N TYR A 165 4.68 11.56 -31.39
CA TYR A 165 3.91 11.20 -32.58
C TYR A 165 4.30 11.99 -33.82
N GLU A 166 4.62 13.29 -33.67
CA GLU A 166 5.00 14.18 -34.74
C GLU A 166 6.35 13.80 -35.40
N VAL A 167 7.21 13.10 -34.65
CA VAL A 167 8.57 12.75 -35.09
C VAL A 167 8.81 11.25 -35.26
N LYS A 168 7.80 10.42 -35.02
CA LYS A 168 7.89 8.94 -34.97
C LYS A 168 8.45 8.29 -36.23
N ASP A 169 8.31 8.93 -37.39
CA ASP A 169 8.70 8.42 -38.70
C ASP A 169 10.06 9.01 -39.18
N ASN A 170 10.69 9.91 -38.42
CA ASN A 170 11.96 10.53 -38.81
C ASN A 170 13.13 9.54 -38.70
N SER A 171 13.10 8.66 -37.71
CA SER A 171 14.12 7.63 -37.51
C SER A 171 13.55 6.42 -36.73
N VAL A 172 14.22 5.27 -36.83
CA VAL A 172 13.85 4.08 -36.06
C VAL A 172 13.93 4.35 -34.54
N GLU A 173 14.88 5.17 -34.11
CA GLU A 173 15.06 5.51 -32.69
C GLU A 173 13.91 6.37 -32.16
N GLU A 174 13.52 7.42 -32.90
CA GLU A 174 12.36 8.25 -32.54
C GLU A 174 11.05 7.44 -32.56
N GLY A 175 10.89 6.53 -33.56
CA GLY A 175 9.77 5.61 -33.60
C GLY A 175 9.69 4.70 -32.35
N ARG A 176 10.82 4.21 -31.84
CA ARG A 176 10.86 3.41 -30.60
C ARG A 176 10.48 4.23 -29.37
N GLN A 177 10.95 5.49 -29.31
CA GLN A 177 10.58 6.40 -28.21
C GLN A 177 9.07 6.67 -28.21
N PHE A 178 8.50 6.92 -29.38
CA PHE A 178 7.04 7.04 -29.54
C PHE A 178 6.31 5.79 -29.06
N VAL A 179 6.70 4.60 -29.53
CA VAL A 179 6.03 3.34 -29.15
C VAL A 179 6.06 3.14 -27.63
N ASN A 180 7.19 3.41 -26.97
CA ASN A 180 7.29 3.31 -25.52
C ASN A 180 6.32 4.28 -24.79
N ALA A 181 6.25 5.55 -25.25
CA ALA A 181 5.35 6.53 -24.66
C ALA A 181 3.87 6.19 -24.94
N TYR A 182 3.57 5.72 -26.14
CA TYR A 182 2.22 5.27 -26.53
C TYR A 182 1.71 4.12 -25.68
N VAL A 183 2.55 3.10 -25.46
CA VAL A 183 2.19 1.97 -24.60
C VAL A 183 1.95 2.41 -23.15
N ASP A 184 2.83 3.26 -22.60
CA ASP A 184 2.66 3.79 -21.24
C ASP A 184 1.38 4.64 -21.11
N TYR A 185 1.07 5.47 -22.09
CA TYR A 185 -0.16 6.27 -22.13
C TYR A 185 -1.40 5.37 -22.20
N THR A 186 -1.47 4.48 -23.19
CA THR A 186 -2.67 3.63 -23.42
C THR A 186 -2.94 2.69 -22.24
N HIS A 187 -1.91 2.06 -21.67
CA HIS A 187 -2.07 1.22 -20.49
C HIS A 187 -2.52 2.02 -19.26
N SER A 188 -2.09 3.28 -19.13
CA SER A 188 -2.58 4.13 -18.03
C SER A 188 -4.06 4.49 -18.18
N VAL A 189 -4.52 4.74 -19.41
CA VAL A 189 -5.95 4.97 -19.71
C VAL A 189 -6.77 3.70 -19.44
N GLU A 190 -6.29 2.53 -19.90
CA GLU A 190 -6.92 1.24 -19.61
C GLU A 190 -7.03 0.97 -18.12
N ALA A 191 -5.95 1.15 -17.36
CA ALA A 191 -5.94 0.90 -15.92
C ALA A 191 -6.99 1.75 -15.17
N VAL A 192 -7.13 3.04 -15.54
CA VAL A 192 -8.17 3.91 -14.97
C VAL A 192 -9.57 3.44 -15.38
N HIS A 193 -9.76 3.09 -16.66
CA HIS A 193 -11.02 2.58 -17.15
C HIS A 193 -11.45 1.29 -16.44
N ASP A 194 -10.55 0.31 -16.34
CA ASP A 194 -10.82 -0.99 -15.74
C ASP A 194 -11.16 -0.88 -14.25
N LEU A 195 -10.51 0.04 -13.55
CA LEU A 195 -10.84 0.35 -12.15
C LEU A 195 -12.31 0.84 -12.04
N LEU A 196 -12.77 1.67 -12.97
CA LEU A 196 -14.12 2.26 -12.95
C LEU A 196 -15.21 1.26 -13.36
N VAL A 197 -14.92 0.32 -14.27
CA VAL A 197 -15.90 -0.67 -14.74
C VAL A 197 -15.89 -1.98 -13.96
N GLY A 198 -15.13 -2.05 -12.88
CA GLY A 198 -15.10 -3.22 -11.99
C GLY A 198 -14.16 -4.34 -12.43
N GLY A 199 -13.27 -4.08 -13.39
CA GLY A 199 -12.23 -5.03 -13.81
C GLY A 199 -11.07 -5.20 -12.82
N GLY A 200 -10.96 -4.32 -11.83
CA GLY A 200 -9.91 -4.29 -10.82
C GLY A 200 -10.32 -4.72 -9.41
N ALA A 201 -11.41 -5.49 -9.27
CA ALA A 201 -11.80 -6.00 -7.95
C ALA A 201 -10.70 -6.92 -7.40
N HIS A 202 -9.92 -6.42 -6.46
CA HIS A 202 -9.14 -7.28 -5.57
C HIS A 202 -10.12 -8.27 -4.92
N GLN A 203 -10.04 -9.54 -5.30
CA GLN A 203 -10.69 -10.60 -4.55
C GLN A 203 -10.00 -10.66 -3.18
N HIS A 204 -10.73 -10.26 -2.16
CA HIS A 204 -10.37 -10.45 -0.76
C HIS A 204 -10.62 -11.88 -0.33
#